data_7a471867368a07ee59c1a15112053d84
#
_entry.id   7a471867368a07ee59c1a15112053d84
#
_cell.length_a   1.000
_cell.length_b   1.000
_cell.length_c   1.000
_cell.angle_alpha   90.00
_cell.angle_beta   90.00
_cell.angle_gamma   90.00
#
_symmetry.space_group_name_H-M   'P 1'
#
loop_
_entity.id
_entity.type
_entity.pdbx_description
1 polymer ?
#
loop_
_entity_poly.entity_id
_entity_poly.type
_entity_poly.pdbx_seq_one_letter_code
_entity_poly.pdbx_strand_id
1 'polypeptide(L)'
;MFFKHALELLGKDKPFYLGYCPIESNNSMLICIVKKSVVDNVMRNYQKTVLFTTILMGSFIILLFAGLFYSISKLNIADQKAECEKRNSELQLQTMKEMEAANKKLKKAKNIATEALQTAENANKAKTDFLSNMSHDIRTPMNAIIGITSLIRHDAGDKAKVTEYADKIDTSSQLLLGIINDVLDMSKIEAGKTVFKYTDFSILDFIQEIDHMFKIQAEEKNQTLQFTKENILHEWVNGDRVHLMQIFSNLLSNAVKYTQKGGTIQFLVEECESNSSTYAKYRFLVCDNGMGMSADFKDTIFDAFTRAEGSLTNKIQGTGLGMAITKNLVESMGGTIEVESELGQGSCFEVIMNLKVVENRSVSLEPQAEKEELDENILKGMRFLCAEDYELNAEILIELLKIEGAECTICENGERLLNTFEQSAPGDYDMILMDVQMPVMNGYEATKAIRRSSHELAMTIPIIAMTANAFSEDIQHSLAAGMNAHVSKPVEMKVLEKTIRSIKFGGGGPKCRSLNSDKWKVKSGDCSQRLV
;
A
#
# COMPACT_ATOMS: atom_id res chain seq x y z
N MET A 1 -6.35 -20.96 -10.94
CA MET A 1 -6.46 -22.38 -11.39
C MET A 1 -5.89 -23.36 -10.36
N PHE A 2 -4.72 -23.13 -9.79
CA PHE A 2 -4.11 -23.98 -8.76
C PHE A 2 -4.94 -24.16 -7.48
N PHE A 3 -5.66 -23.14 -7.05
CA PHE A 3 -6.46 -23.17 -5.82
C PHE A 3 -7.64 -24.16 -5.91
N LYS A 4 -8.24 -24.26 -7.08
CA LYS A 4 -9.37 -25.17 -7.33
C LYS A 4 -8.91 -26.64 -7.35
N HIS A 5 -7.72 -26.88 -7.87
CA HIS A 5 -7.12 -28.23 -7.95
C HIS A 5 -6.62 -28.73 -6.60
N ALA A 6 -6.08 -27.82 -5.76
CA ALA A 6 -5.68 -28.16 -4.38
C ALA A 6 -6.88 -28.50 -3.50
N LEU A 7 -8.02 -27.84 -3.68
CA LEU A 7 -9.27 -28.13 -2.98
C LEU A 7 -9.91 -29.45 -3.43
N GLU A 8 -9.77 -29.82 -4.69
CA GLU A 8 -10.27 -31.11 -5.23
C GLU A 8 -9.45 -32.29 -4.73
N LEU A 9 -8.14 -32.15 -4.58
CA LEU A 9 -7.25 -33.18 -4.04
C LEU A 9 -7.44 -33.44 -2.54
N LEU A 10 -8.00 -32.48 -1.80
CA LEU A 10 -8.16 -32.57 -0.35
C LEU A 10 -9.51 -33.15 0.11
N GLY A 11 -10.44 -33.42 -0.83
CA GLY A 11 -11.76 -34.01 -0.54
C GLY A 11 -12.73 -33.02 0.10
N LYS A 12 -13.90 -32.90 -0.49
CA LYS A 12 -14.94 -31.85 -0.22
C LYS A 12 -15.45 -31.72 1.21
N ASP A 13 -15.08 -32.61 2.14
CA ASP A 13 -15.77 -32.69 3.44
C ASP A 13 -14.88 -32.56 4.69
N LYS A 14 -13.66 -32.00 4.56
CA LYS A 14 -12.78 -31.86 5.73
C LYS A 14 -12.39 -30.38 5.95
N PRO A 15 -12.69 -29.80 7.13
CA PRO A 15 -12.32 -28.44 7.44
C PRO A 15 -10.80 -28.27 7.58
N PHE A 16 -10.27 -27.21 6.96
CA PHE A 16 -8.86 -26.84 7.01
C PHE A 16 -8.68 -25.43 7.58
N TYR A 17 -7.53 -25.18 8.20
CA TYR A 17 -7.04 -23.86 8.52
C TYR A 17 -6.06 -23.42 7.43
N LEU A 18 -6.20 -22.18 6.97
CA LEU A 18 -5.33 -21.59 5.95
C LEU A 18 -4.41 -20.57 6.61
N GLY A 19 -3.12 -20.78 6.51
CA GLY A 19 -2.10 -19.82 6.90
C GLY A 19 -1.30 -19.35 5.69
N TYR A 20 -0.88 -18.10 5.67
CA TYR A 20 -0.04 -17.55 4.61
C TYR A 20 1.33 -17.18 5.19
N CYS A 21 2.37 -17.52 4.47
CA CYS A 21 3.72 -17.05 4.73
C CYS A 21 4.29 -16.48 3.43
N PRO A 22 4.61 -15.19 3.34
CA PRO A 22 5.27 -14.65 2.16
C PRO A 22 6.71 -15.16 2.10
N ILE A 23 7.18 -15.52 0.91
CA ILE A 23 8.57 -15.92 0.66
C ILE A 23 9.28 -14.72 0.04
N GLU A 24 10.26 -14.16 0.75
CA GLU A 24 10.95 -12.91 0.41
C GLU A 24 11.69 -12.88 -0.93
N SER A 25 11.91 -14.02 -1.59
CA SER A 25 12.78 -14.05 -2.77
C SER A 25 12.09 -14.03 -4.13
N ASN A 26 10.77 -14.30 -4.24
CA ASN A 26 10.14 -14.52 -5.56
C ASN A 26 8.68 -14.06 -5.70
N ASN A 27 8.20 -13.13 -4.91
CA ASN A 27 6.76 -12.74 -4.95
C ASN A 27 5.79 -13.94 -4.90
N SER A 28 6.24 -15.02 -4.30
CA SER A 28 5.51 -16.27 -4.15
C SER A 28 4.92 -16.35 -2.75
N MET A 29 3.72 -16.83 -2.68
CA MET A 29 3.01 -17.01 -1.41
C MET A 29 3.03 -18.49 -1.05
N LEU A 30 3.64 -18.83 0.09
CA LEU A 30 3.53 -20.17 0.65
C LEU A 30 2.18 -20.27 1.36
N ILE A 31 1.28 -21.05 0.80
CA ILE A 31 0.00 -21.35 1.42
C ILE A 31 0.18 -22.63 2.24
N CYS A 32 0.13 -22.49 3.55
CA CYS A 32 0.14 -23.62 4.46
C CYS A 32 -1.32 -24.03 4.76
N ILE A 33 -1.71 -25.20 4.28
CA ILE A 33 -3.04 -25.76 4.55
C ILE A 33 -2.86 -26.80 5.64
N VAL A 34 -3.36 -26.50 6.84
CA VAL A 34 -3.30 -27.44 7.96
C VAL A 34 -4.69 -28.03 8.16
N LYS A 35 -4.79 -29.36 8.07
CA LYS A 35 -6.04 -30.06 8.37
C LYS A 35 -6.47 -29.74 9.80
N LYS A 36 -7.74 -29.41 10.00
CA LYS A 36 -8.33 -29.25 11.34
C LYS A 36 -8.06 -30.47 12.20
N SER A 37 -8.07 -31.66 11.59
CA SER A 37 -7.71 -32.91 12.27
C SER A 37 -6.28 -32.96 12.80
N VAL A 38 -5.33 -32.21 12.20
CA VAL A 38 -3.95 -32.13 12.71
C VAL A 38 -3.93 -31.28 13.98
N VAL A 39 -4.61 -30.13 13.97
CA VAL A 39 -4.74 -29.26 15.14
C VAL A 39 -5.48 -29.97 16.27
N ASP A 40 -6.61 -30.59 15.94
CA ASP A 40 -7.40 -31.38 16.90
C ASP A 40 -6.63 -32.59 17.42
N ASN A 41 -5.74 -33.18 16.61
CA ASN A 41 -4.86 -34.28 17.04
C ASN A 41 -3.73 -33.78 17.95
N VAL A 42 -3.14 -32.62 17.64
CA VAL A 42 -2.13 -31.99 18.52
C VAL A 42 -2.76 -31.63 19.86
N MET A 43 -3.96 -31.01 19.84
CA MET A 43 -4.69 -30.70 21.08
C MET A 43 -5.10 -31.96 21.88
N ARG A 44 -5.59 -33.00 21.20
CA ARG A 44 -5.88 -34.28 21.83
C ARG A 44 -4.64 -34.96 22.38
N ASN A 45 -3.50 -34.90 21.70
CA ASN A 45 -2.24 -35.45 22.18
C ASN A 45 -1.73 -34.66 23.37
N TYR A 46 -1.85 -33.32 23.35
CA TYR A 46 -1.52 -32.50 24.52
C TYR A 46 -2.39 -32.84 25.73
N GLN A 47 -3.70 -32.94 25.56
CA GLN A 47 -4.61 -33.39 26.63
C GLN A 47 -4.32 -34.80 27.11
N LYS A 48 -4.00 -35.75 26.22
CA LYS A 48 -3.59 -37.10 26.57
C LYS A 48 -2.26 -37.14 27.35
N THR A 49 -1.30 -36.30 26.95
CA THR A 49 0.00 -36.19 27.62
C THR A 49 -0.18 -35.63 29.04
N VAL A 50 -1.00 -34.60 29.21
CA VAL A 50 -1.32 -34.03 30.54
C VAL A 50 -2.04 -35.06 31.39
N LEU A 51 -3.04 -35.77 30.84
CA LEU A 51 -3.76 -36.81 31.52
C LEU A 51 -2.82 -37.99 31.88
N PHE A 52 -1.96 -38.41 30.96
CA PHE A 52 -1.01 -39.49 31.16
C PHE A 52 0.04 -39.15 32.25
N THR A 53 0.59 -37.91 32.21
CA THR A 53 1.52 -37.44 33.24
C THR A 53 0.85 -37.35 34.63
N THR A 54 -0.43 -36.95 34.67
CA THR A 54 -1.20 -36.88 35.89
C THR A 54 -1.48 -38.29 36.47
N ILE A 55 -1.83 -39.24 35.60
CA ILE A 55 -2.03 -40.66 36.01
C ILE A 55 -0.71 -41.29 36.42
N LEU A 56 0.41 -40.99 35.72
CA LEU A 56 1.73 -41.53 36.05
C LEU A 56 2.23 -40.99 37.41
N MET A 57 2.02 -39.70 37.68
CA MET A 57 2.28 -39.12 38.99
C MET A 57 1.40 -39.74 40.10
N GLY A 58 0.12 -39.93 39.80
CA GLY A 58 -0.81 -40.58 40.73
C GLY A 58 -0.39 -42.02 41.06
N SER A 59 -0.01 -42.80 40.05
CA SER A 59 0.46 -44.18 40.25
C SER A 59 1.82 -44.24 41.00
N PHE A 60 2.70 -43.28 40.73
CA PHE A 60 3.96 -43.16 41.47
C PHE A 60 3.74 -42.78 42.95
N ILE A 61 2.80 -41.87 43.22
CA ILE A 61 2.38 -41.51 44.56
C ILE A 61 1.79 -42.72 45.29
N ILE A 62 0.93 -43.51 44.64
CA ILE A 62 0.33 -44.72 45.21
C ILE A 62 1.41 -45.78 45.52
N LEU A 63 2.38 -45.98 44.60
CA LEU A 63 3.50 -46.91 44.82
C LEU A 63 4.41 -46.46 45.98
N LEU A 64 4.64 -45.15 46.11
CA LEU A 64 5.40 -44.57 47.23
C LEU A 64 4.70 -44.81 48.56
N PHE A 65 3.37 -44.60 48.62
CA PHE A 65 2.61 -44.89 49.87
C PHE A 65 2.55 -46.37 50.20
N ALA A 66 2.41 -47.24 49.20
CA ALA A 66 2.42 -48.68 49.41
C ALA A 66 3.77 -49.18 49.90
N GLY A 67 4.89 -48.63 49.35
CA GLY A 67 6.25 -48.97 49.82
C GLY A 67 6.54 -48.52 51.26
N LEU A 68 6.10 -47.29 51.59
CA LEU A 68 6.20 -46.78 52.98
C LEU A 68 5.35 -47.55 53.94
N PHE A 69 4.13 -47.87 53.60
CA PHE A 69 3.22 -48.65 54.43
C PHE A 69 3.75 -50.08 54.71
N TYR A 70 4.33 -50.72 53.68
CA TYR A 70 4.97 -52.05 53.86
C TYR A 70 6.22 -52.01 54.78
N SER A 71 7.01 -50.93 54.66
CA SER A 71 8.19 -50.75 55.53
C SER A 71 7.84 -50.49 57.02
N ILE A 72 6.76 -49.70 57.22
CA ILE A 72 6.25 -49.36 58.57
C ILE A 72 5.62 -50.57 59.26
N SER A 73 4.91 -51.43 58.53
CA SER A 73 4.30 -52.63 59.08
C SER A 73 5.32 -53.62 59.59
N LYS A 74 6.57 -53.53 59.23
CA LYS A 74 7.67 -54.41 59.58
C LYS A 74 8.46 -54.00 60.84
N LEU A 75 8.31 -52.73 61.23
CA LEU A 75 8.99 -52.16 62.40
C LEU A 75 7.96 -51.84 63.49
N ASN A 76 7.77 -52.81 64.38
CA ASN A 76 6.80 -52.81 65.47
C ASN A 76 7.32 -51.99 66.68
N ILE A 77 7.44 -50.69 66.52
CA ILE A 77 7.88 -49.82 67.62
C ILE A 77 6.90 -48.64 67.71
N ALA A 78 6.23 -48.49 68.86
CA ALA A 78 5.18 -47.48 69.05
C ALA A 78 5.66 -46.03 68.86
N ASP A 79 6.93 -45.71 69.13
CA ASP A 79 7.51 -44.37 68.98
C ASP A 79 7.75 -43.98 67.52
N GLN A 80 8.03 -44.92 66.63
CA GLN A 80 8.18 -44.62 65.19
C GLN A 80 6.85 -44.34 64.53
N LYS A 81 5.73 -44.80 65.08
CA LYS A 81 4.40 -44.56 64.53
C LYS A 81 3.99 -43.09 64.66
N ALA A 82 4.27 -42.44 65.78
CA ALA A 82 3.97 -41.03 65.99
C ALA A 82 4.85 -40.09 65.12
N GLU A 83 6.14 -40.47 64.96
CA GLU A 83 7.07 -39.72 64.11
C GLU A 83 6.75 -39.91 62.61
N CYS A 84 6.29 -41.09 62.22
CA CYS A 84 5.84 -41.40 60.90
C CYS A 84 4.52 -40.69 60.54
N GLU A 85 3.55 -40.58 61.48
CA GLU A 85 2.32 -39.81 61.30
C GLU A 85 2.59 -38.31 61.17
N LYS A 86 3.54 -37.79 61.94
CA LYS A 86 3.96 -36.37 61.82
C LYS A 86 4.63 -36.12 60.49
N ARG A 87 5.54 -36.98 60.03
CA ARG A 87 6.18 -36.90 58.73
C ARG A 87 5.18 -37.02 57.56
N ASN A 88 4.20 -37.93 57.69
CA ASN A 88 3.14 -38.05 56.68
C ASN A 88 2.26 -36.79 56.57
N SER A 89 1.92 -36.16 57.71
CA SER A 89 1.15 -34.93 57.72
C SER A 89 1.93 -33.74 57.12
N GLU A 90 3.26 -33.68 57.42
CA GLU A 90 4.13 -32.68 56.83
C GLU A 90 4.30 -32.89 55.29
N LEU A 91 4.46 -34.16 54.86
CA LEU A 91 4.56 -34.51 53.45
C LEU A 91 3.24 -34.26 52.68
N GLN A 92 2.09 -34.60 53.32
CA GLN A 92 0.77 -34.27 52.76
C GLN A 92 0.56 -32.77 52.64
N LEU A 93 1.01 -31.98 53.61
CA LEU A 93 0.93 -30.53 53.54
C LEU A 93 1.83 -29.96 52.45
N GLN A 94 3.02 -30.54 52.26
CA GLN A 94 3.95 -30.13 51.20
C GLN A 94 3.40 -30.47 49.79
N THR A 95 2.91 -31.71 49.60
CA THR A 95 2.30 -32.11 48.32
C THR A 95 1.04 -31.32 48.00
N MET A 96 0.23 -30.98 49.01
CA MET A 96 -0.94 -30.14 48.84
C MET A 96 -0.55 -28.71 48.41
N LYS A 97 0.51 -28.13 49.01
CA LYS A 97 1.04 -26.80 48.59
C LYS A 97 1.62 -26.83 47.16
N GLU A 98 2.34 -27.90 46.81
CA GLU A 98 2.87 -28.09 45.45
C GLU A 98 1.74 -28.26 44.43
N MET A 99 0.68 -29.00 44.76
CA MET A 99 -0.50 -29.18 43.93
C MET A 99 -1.31 -27.87 43.76
N GLU A 100 -1.45 -27.08 44.83
CA GLU A 100 -2.06 -25.75 44.76
C GLU A 100 -1.24 -24.80 43.88
N ALA A 101 0.09 -24.82 44.00
CA ALA A 101 1.00 -24.02 43.19
C ALA A 101 0.94 -24.43 41.69
N ALA A 102 0.89 -25.74 41.41
CA ALA A 102 0.73 -26.28 40.07
C ALA A 102 -0.63 -25.92 39.46
N ASN A 103 -1.72 -26.04 40.21
CA ASN A 103 -3.06 -25.64 39.79
C ASN A 103 -3.15 -24.15 39.52
N LYS A 104 -2.49 -23.32 40.33
CA LYS A 104 -2.42 -21.87 40.09
C LYS A 104 -1.68 -21.51 38.78
N LYS A 105 -0.57 -22.22 38.52
CA LYS A 105 0.17 -22.06 37.22
C LYS A 105 -0.67 -22.53 36.04
N LEU A 106 -1.33 -23.69 36.17
CA LEU A 106 -2.19 -24.22 35.11
C LEU A 106 -3.37 -23.29 34.81
N LYS A 107 -4.01 -22.72 35.82
CA LYS A 107 -5.09 -21.77 35.68
C LYS A 107 -4.64 -20.49 34.94
N LYS A 108 -3.42 -19.98 35.31
CA LYS A 108 -2.85 -18.82 34.57
C LYS A 108 -2.55 -19.16 33.11
N ALA A 109 -1.93 -20.31 32.84
CA ALA A 109 -1.61 -20.75 31.49
C ALA A 109 -2.89 -20.94 30.63
N LYS A 110 -3.94 -21.52 31.24
CA LYS A 110 -5.25 -21.69 30.60
C LYS A 110 -5.88 -20.34 30.23
N ASN A 111 -5.84 -19.38 31.16
CA ASN A 111 -6.40 -18.03 30.86
C ASN A 111 -5.66 -17.34 29.72
N ILE A 112 -4.31 -17.36 29.75
CA ILE A 112 -3.49 -16.78 28.66
C ILE A 112 -3.80 -17.47 27.31
N ALA A 113 -3.89 -18.81 27.32
CA ALA A 113 -4.24 -19.55 26.10
C ALA A 113 -5.65 -19.24 25.58
N THR A 114 -6.61 -19.04 26.51
CA THR A 114 -7.98 -18.68 26.13
C THR A 114 -8.06 -17.27 25.55
N GLU A 115 -7.36 -16.31 26.16
CA GLU A 115 -7.26 -14.93 25.63
C GLU A 115 -6.57 -14.89 24.26
N ALA A 116 -5.47 -15.64 24.09
CA ALA A 116 -4.79 -15.74 22.81
C ALA A 116 -5.68 -16.38 21.73
N LEU A 117 -6.43 -17.43 22.08
CA LEU A 117 -7.38 -18.07 21.16
C LEU A 117 -8.49 -17.10 20.74
N GLN A 118 -9.08 -16.40 21.70
CA GLN A 118 -10.13 -15.41 21.42
C GLN A 118 -9.62 -14.28 20.52
N THR A 119 -8.41 -13.79 20.76
CA THR A 119 -7.76 -12.78 19.92
C THR A 119 -7.53 -13.29 18.49
N ALA A 120 -7.05 -14.54 18.37
CA ALA A 120 -6.83 -15.17 17.07
C ALA A 120 -8.15 -15.42 16.30
N GLU A 121 -9.20 -15.84 17.00
CA GLU A 121 -10.54 -16.02 16.40
C GLU A 121 -11.13 -14.69 15.93
N ASN A 122 -11.01 -13.64 16.72
CA ASN A 122 -11.47 -12.30 16.35
C ASN A 122 -10.71 -11.78 15.12
N ALA A 123 -9.39 -11.94 15.09
CA ALA A 123 -8.56 -11.55 13.95
C ALA A 123 -8.93 -12.33 12.67
N ASN A 124 -9.18 -13.64 12.79
CA ASN A 124 -9.58 -14.47 11.65
C ASN A 124 -10.99 -14.13 11.14
N LYS A 125 -11.91 -13.80 12.04
CA LYS A 125 -13.24 -13.32 11.67
C LYS A 125 -13.15 -11.99 10.93
N ALA A 126 -12.41 -11.02 11.47
CA ALA A 126 -12.19 -9.73 10.82
C ALA A 126 -11.60 -9.91 9.41
N LYS A 127 -10.64 -10.81 9.25
CA LYS A 127 -10.06 -11.15 7.94
C LYS A 127 -11.07 -11.76 6.96
N THR A 128 -11.96 -12.61 7.45
CA THR A 128 -13.00 -13.24 6.61
C THR A 128 -14.04 -12.22 6.17
N ASP A 129 -14.48 -11.38 7.09
CA ASP A 129 -15.41 -10.28 6.83
C ASP A 129 -14.81 -9.28 5.84
N PHE A 130 -13.51 -9.00 5.96
CA PHE A 130 -12.74 -8.20 5.00
C PHE A 130 -12.81 -8.76 3.57
N LEU A 131 -12.43 -10.02 3.39
CA LEU A 131 -12.43 -10.64 2.05
C LEU A 131 -13.82 -10.65 1.42
N SER A 132 -14.87 -10.82 2.23
CA SER A 132 -16.25 -10.76 1.78
C SER A 132 -16.65 -9.36 1.33
N ASN A 133 -16.34 -8.35 2.13
CA ASN A 133 -16.66 -6.95 1.84
C ASN A 133 -15.88 -6.45 0.62
N MET A 134 -14.59 -6.77 0.51
CA MET A 134 -13.76 -6.44 -0.66
C MET A 134 -14.29 -7.09 -1.94
N SER A 135 -14.72 -8.35 -1.86
CA SER A 135 -15.33 -9.02 -3.03
C SER A 135 -16.60 -8.30 -3.50
N HIS A 136 -17.40 -7.81 -2.56
CA HIS A 136 -18.61 -7.03 -2.87
C HIS A 136 -18.25 -5.66 -3.49
N ASP A 137 -17.31 -4.94 -2.86
CA ASP A 137 -16.94 -3.57 -3.27
C ASP A 137 -16.19 -3.55 -4.62
N ILE A 138 -15.43 -4.58 -4.95
CA ILE A 138 -14.84 -4.81 -6.27
C ILE A 138 -15.92 -5.16 -7.30
N ARG A 139 -16.89 -6.02 -6.95
CA ARG A 139 -17.92 -6.49 -7.86
C ARG A 139 -18.87 -5.37 -8.31
N THR A 140 -19.18 -4.44 -7.43
CA THR A 140 -20.13 -3.35 -7.71
C THR A 140 -19.67 -2.47 -8.89
N PRO A 141 -18.49 -1.82 -8.88
CA PRO A 141 -18.01 -1.03 -10.00
C PRO A 141 -17.76 -1.89 -11.25
N MET A 142 -17.28 -3.12 -11.09
CA MET A 142 -17.07 -4.05 -12.20
C MET A 142 -18.39 -4.37 -12.93
N ASN A 143 -19.46 -4.65 -12.19
CA ASN A 143 -20.78 -4.89 -12.77
C ASN A 143 -21.36 -3.63 -13.42
N ALA A 144 -21.08 -2.44 -12.86
CA ALA A 144 -21.46 -1.17 -13.48
C ALA A 144 -20.75 -1.00 -14.85
N ILE A 145 -19.44 -1.21 -14.92
CA ILE A 145 -18.67 -1.17 -16.17
C ILE A 145 -19.27 -2.14 -17.20
N ILE A 146 -19.46 -3.41 -16.82
CA ILE A 146 -20.03 -4.44 -17.72
C ILE A 146 -21.45 -4.06 -18.19
N GLY A 147 -22.29 -3.58 -17.28
CA GLY A 147 -23.66 -3.16 -17.61
C GLY A 147 -23.69 -1.95 -18.56
N ILE A 148 -22.86 -0.95 -18.29
CA ILE A 148 -22.80 0.27 -19.10
C ILE A 148 -22.20 -0.03 -20.49
N THR A 149 -21.23 -0.92 -20.63
CA THR A 149 -20.72 -1.35 -21.96
C THR A 149 -21.80 -2.00 -22.81
N SER A 150 -22.75 -2.70 -22.20
CA SER A 150 -23.92 -3.26 -22.90
C SER A 150 -24.89 -2.16 -23.36
N LEU A 151 -25.06 -1.09 -22.56
CA LEU A 151 -25.87 0.08 -22.93
C LEU A 151 -25.22 0.87 -24.07
N ILE A 152 -23.90 1.04 -24.08
CA ILE A 152 -23.16 1.66 -25.20
C ILE A 152 -23.43 0.91 -26.51
N ARG A 153 -23.39 -0.42 -26.50
CA ARG A 153 -23.68 -1.22 -27.69
C ARG A 153 -25.13 -1.05 -28.17
N HIS A 154 -26.08 -0.89 -27.26
CA HIS A 154 -27.48 -0.68 -27.59
C HIS A 154 -27.73 0.72 -28.18
N ASP A 155 -27.14 1.75 -27.56
CA ASP A 155 -27.37 3.16 -27.89
C ASP A 155 -26.23 3.75 -28.75
N ALA A 156 -25.49 2.92 -29.51
CA ALA A 156 -24.30 3.32 -30.28
C ALA A 156 -24.53 4.46 -31.28
N GLY A 157 -25.79 4.68 -31.72
CA GLY A 157 -26.16 5.79 -32.60
C GLY A 157 -26.39 7.12 -31.86
N ASP A 158 -26.48 7.15 -30.55
CA ASP A 158 -26.72 8.36 -29.74
C ASP A 158 -25.41 8.83 -29.08
N LYS A 159 -24.73 9.76 -29.76
CA LYS A 159 -23.43 10.25 -29.30
C LYS A 159 -23.48 10.85 -27.89
N ALA A 160 -24.56 11.54 -27.52
CA ALA A 160 -24.68 12.17 -26.19
C ALA A 160 -24.75 11.10 -25.08
N LYS A 161 -25.55 10.06 -25.28
CA LYS A 161 -25.62 8.93 -24.34
C LYS A 161 -24.33 8.14 -24.26
N VAL A 162 -23.67 7.89 -25.42
CA VAL A 162 -22.39 7.19 -25.44
C VAL A 162 -21.34 7.95 -24.63
N THR A 163 -21.28 9.27 -24.76
CA THR A 163 -20.38 10.11 -23.95
C THR A 163 -20.73 10.01 -22.45
N GLU A 164 -22.00 10.16 -22.08
CA GLU A 164 -22.45 10.01 -20.68
C GLU A 164 -22.09 8.63 -20.11
N TYR A 165 -22.24 7.58 -20.92
CA TYR A 165 -21.89 6.21 -20.51
C TYR A 165 -20.37 6.03 -20.36
N ALA A 166 -19.57 6.63 -21.22
CA ALA A 166 -18.12 6.61 -21.12
C ALA A 166 -17.63 7.28 -19.82
N ASP A 167 -18.19 8.45 -19.46
CA ASP A 167 -17.89 9.16 -18.20
C ASP A 167 -18.22 8.29 -16.97
N LYS A 168 -19.34 7.55 -17.03
CA LYS A 168 -19.73 6.64 -15.95
C LYS A 168 -18.80 5.42 -15.86
N ILE A 169 -18.30 4.90 -16.98
CA ILE A 169 -17.29 3.83 -17.01
C ILE A 169 -16.01 4.34 -16.38
N ASP A 170 -15.54 5.54 -16.78
CA ASP A 170 -14.34 6.14 -16.22
C ASP A 170 -14.44 6.28 -14.70
N THR A 171 -15.52 6.89 -14.21
CA THR A 171 -15.79 7.03 -12.77
C THR A 171 -15.76 5.68 -12.04
N SER A 172 -16.38 4.64 -12.63
CA SER A 172 -16.43 3.31 -12.02
C SER A 172 -15.06 2.62 -12.03
N SER A 173 -14.27 2.84 -13.08
CA SER A 173 -12.91 2.32 -13.22
C SER A 173 -11.95 2.96 -12.22
N GLN A 174 -12.03 4.27 -12.05
CA GLN A 174 -11.24 5.00 -11.05
C GLN A 174 -11.58 4.56 -9.62
N LEU A 175 -12.85 4.36 -9.32
CA LEU A 175 -13.28 3.80 -8.04
C LEU A 175 -12.66 2.40 -7.80
N LEU A 176 -12.69 1.54 -8.81
CA LEU A 176 -12.13 0.19 -8.74
C LEU A 176 -10.61 0.22 -8.50
N LEU A 177 -9.89 1.09 -9.22
CA LEU A 177 -8.45 1.29 -9.02
C LEU A 177 -8.13 1.80 -7.61
N GLY A 178 -8.94 2.73 -7.08
CA GLY A 178 -8.83 3.21 -5.70
C GLY A 178 -8.95 2.07 -4.69
N ILE A 179 -9.95 1.20 -4.85
CA ILE A 179 -10.15 0.04 -3.96
C ILE A 179 -8.94 -0.93 -4.03
N ILE A 180 -8.43 -1.21 -5.22
CA ILE A 180 -7.27 -2.09 -5.41
C ILE A 180 -6.03 -1.50 -4.72
N ASN A 181 -5.78 -0.20 -4.89
CA ASN A 181 -4.66 0.49 -4.28
C ASN A 181 -4.77 0.49 -2.74
N ASP A 182 -5.94 0.75 -2.17
CA ASP A 182 -6.18 0.67 -0.72
C ASP A 182 -5.83 -0.72 -0.17
N VAL A 183 -6.24 -1.80 -0.88
CA VAL A 183 -5.93 -3.19 -0.48
C VAL A 183 -4.43 -3.48 -0.55
N LEU A 184 -3.76 -3.01 -1.60
CA LEU A 184 -2.31 -3.18 -1.76
C LEU A 184 -1.54 -2.42 -0.69
N ASP A 185 -1.94 -1.19 -0.38
CA ASP A 185 -1.32 -0.37 0.66
C ASP A 185 -1.50 -1.01 2.04
N MET A 186 -2.72 -1.45 2.37
CA MET A 186 -2.98 -2.18 3.62
C MET A 186 -2.14 -3.44 3.74
N SER A 187 -2.01 -4.21 2.65
CA SER A 187 -1.17 -5.42 2.62
C SER A 187 0.32 -5.12 2.87
N LYS A 188 0.84 -3.99 2.35
CA LYS A 188 2.22 -3.55 2.59
C LYS A 188 2.43 -3.08 4.03
N ILE A 189 1.46 -2.34 4.57
CA ILE A 189 1.47 -1.88 5.96
C ILE A 189 1.49 -3.08 6.91
N GLU A 190 0.59 -4.05 6.74
CA GLU A 190 0.55 -5.28 7.56
C GLU A 190 1.85 -6.09 7.48
N ALA A 191 2.48 -6.11 6.31
CA ALA A 191 3.76 -6.80 6.10
C ALA A 191 4.98 -6.00 6.63
N GLY A 192 4.79 -4.75 7.10
CA GLY A 192 5.89 -3.87 7.51
C GLY A 192 6.81 -3.49 6.35
N LYS A 193 6.30 -3.49 5.12
CA LYS A 193 7.05 -3.26 3.87
C LYS A 193 6.81 -1.87 3.27
N THR A 194 6.24 -0.95 4.02
CA THR A 194 6.07 0.44 3.56
C THR A 194 7.44 1.12 3.51
N VAL A 195 7.82 1.60 2.33
CA VAL A 195 9.08 2.31 2.12
C VAL A 195 8.80 3.80 2.01
N PHE A 196 9.40 4.59 2.90
CA PHE A 196 9.26 6.04 2.90
C PHE A 196 10.39 6.69 2.12
N LYS A 197 10.03 7.63 1.23
CA LYS A 197 10.98 8.41 0.44
C LYS A 197 11.01 9.86 0.94
N TYR A 198 12.00 10.17 1.74
CA TYR A 198 12.19 11.53 2.25
C TYR A 198 12.84 12.42 1.19
N THR A 199 12.17 13.51 0.83
CA THR A 199 12.62 14.52 -0.13
C THR A 199 12.44 15.92 0.45
N ASP A 200 13.24 16.87 -0.03
CA ASP A 200 13.08 18.27 0.35
C ASP A 200 11.94 18.88 -0.47
N PHE A 201 11.00 19.56 0.20
CA PHE A 201 9.90 20.26 -0.46
C PHE A 201 9.44 21.48 0.34
N SER A 202 8.76 22.41 -0.34
CA SER A 202 8.10 23.54 0.30
C SER A 202 6.75 23.12 0.87
N ILE A 203 6.54 23.37 2.17
CA ILE A 203 5.25 23.12 2.83
C ILE A 203 4.16 24.06 2.26
N LEU A 204 4.53 25.25 1.82
CA LEU A 204 3.61 26.22 1.24
C LEU A 204 3.12 25.75 -0.13
N ASP A 205 4.01 25.23 -0.99
CA ASP A 205 3.65 24.66 -2.29
C ASP A 205 2.78 23.41 -2.11
N PHE A 206 3.11 22.59 -1.12
CA PHE A 206 2.33 21.42 -0.77
C PHE A 206 0.88 21.78 -0.38
N ILE A 207 0.69 22.79 0.46
CA ILE A 207 -0.64 23.28 0.86
C ILE A 207 -1.39 23.86 -0.36
N GLN A 208 -0.71 24.58 -1.23
CA GLN A 208 -1.31 25.18 -2.43
C GLN A 208 -1.78 24.10 -3.42
N GLU A 209 -1.02 23.04 -3.58
CA GLU A 209 -1.42 21.92 -4.44
C GLU A 209 -2.69 21.23 -3.92
N ILE A 210 -2.78 20.99 -2.61
CA ILE A 210 -3.98 20.44 -1.98
C ILE A 210 -5.17 21.38 -2.16
N ASP A 211 -4.99 22.69 -1.98
CA ASP A 211 -6.05 23.69 -2.21
C ASP A 211 -6.61 23.59 -3.63
N HIS A 212 -5.73 23.60 -4.63
CA HIS A 212 -6.13 23.48 -6.03
C HIS A 212 -6.88 22.18 -6.33
N MET A 213 -6.45 21.08 -5.74
CA MET A 213 -7.05 19.75 -5.94
C MET A 213 -8.49 19.66 -5.42
N PHE A 214 -8.75 20.20 -4.23
CA PHE A 214 -10.04 20.05 -3.56
C PHE A 214 -11.01 21.21 -3.77
N LYS A 215 -10.53 22.37 -4.21
CA LYS A 215 -11.35 23.56 -4.45
C LYS A 215 -12.45 23.30 -5.47
N ILE A 216 -12.11 22.70 -6.59
CA ILE A 216 -13.05 22.35 -7.67
C ILE A 216 -14.12 21.39 -7.14
N GLN A 217 -13.72 20.35 -6.43
CA GLN A 217 -14.64 19.35 -5.87
C GLN A 217 -15.61 19.94 -4.84
N ALA A 218 -15.14 20.87 -3.99
CA ALA A 218 -15.97 21.58 -3.03
C ALA A 218 -16.94 22.55 -3.73
N GLU A 219 -16.48 23.28 -4.74
CA GLU A 219 -17.33 24.19 -5.52
C GLU A 219 -18.46 23.45 -6.25
N GLU A 220 -18.20 22.30 -6.87
CA GLU A 220 -19.21 21.46 -7.51
C GLU A 220 -20.31 21.02 -6.54
N LYS A 221 -19.96 20.80 -5.27
CA LYS A 221 -20.91 20.48 -4.21
C LYS A 221 -21.49 21.71 -3.52
N ASN A 222 -21.14 22.93 -3.94
CA ASN A 222 -21.47 24.20 -3.29
C ASN A 222 -21.08 24.22 -1.80
N GLN A 223 -19.91 23.70 -1.47
CA GLN A 223 -19.30 23.75 -0.15
C GLN A 223 -18.26 24.87 -0.11
N THR A 224 -18.01 25.41 1.08
CA THR A 224 -16.97 26.43 1.31
C THR A 224 -15.73 25.74 1.86
N LEU A 225 -14.64 25.76 1.09
CA LEU A 225 -13.35 25.24 1.53
C LEU A 225 -12.41 26.41 1.90
N GLN A 226 -11.88 26.38 3.11
CA GLN A 226 -11.00 27.42 3.65
C GLN A 226 -9.64 26.83 4.01
N PHE A 227 -8.57 27.44 3.48
CA PHE A 227 -7.20 27.11 3.82
C PHE A 227 -6.60 28.22 4.69
N THR A 228 -6.09 27.86 5.87
CA THR A 228 -5.45 28.78 6.80
C THR A 228 -4.05 28.32 7.11
N LYS A 229 -3.11 29.25 7.15
CA LYS A 229 -1.70 29.01 7.46
C LYS A 229 -1.32 29.90 8.65
N GLU A 230 -0.77 29.30 9.69
CA GLU A 230 -0.41 30.01 10.91
C GLU A 230 1.03 29.70 11.31
N ASN A 231 1.78 30.71 11.68
CA ASN A 231 3.10 30.65 12.30
C ASN A 231 4.16 29.82 11.53
N ILE A 232 4.06 29.67 10.21
CA ILE A 232 5.02 28.90 9.43
C ILE A 232 6.33 29.66 9.33
N LEU A 233 7.34 29.22 10.10
CA LEU A 233 8.68 29.78 10.13
C LEU A 233 9.63 29.04 9.18
N HIS A 234 9.45 27.74 9.02
CA HIS A 234 10.29 26.87 8.19
C HIS A 234 9.51 26.39 6.98
N GLU A 235 9.70 27.06 5.85
CA GLU A 235 9.01 26.71 4.60
C GLU A 235 9.52 25.40 3.99
N TRP A 236 10.86 25.18 4.04
CA TRP A 236 11.49 24.02 3.43
C TRP A 236 11.72 22.92 4.47
N VAL A 237 11.16 21.76 4.16
CA VAL A 237 11.22 20.58 5.03
C VAL A 237 11.59 19.34 4.26
N ASN A 238 12.20 18.38 4.95
CA ASN A 238 12.48 17.06 4.43
C ASN A 238 11.46 16.06 4.99
N GLY A 239 10.72 15.42 4.11
CA GLY A 239 9.65 14.48 4.46
C GLY A 239 9.20 13.65 3.26
N ASP A 240 8.33 12.69 3.50
CA ASP A 240 7.69 11.93 2.42
C ASP A 240 6.44 12.66 1.93
N ARG A 241 6.63 13.48 0.90
CA ARG A 241 5.58 14.31 0.31
C ARG A 241 4.44 13.47 -0.28
N VAL A 242 4.74 12.28 -0.80
CA VAL A 242 3.74 11.41 -1.44
C VAL A 242 2.78 10.85 -0.39
N HIS A 243 3.31 10.30 0.70
CA HIS A 243 2.47 9.78 1.78
C HIS A 243 1.74 10.89 2.55
N LEU A 244 2.36 12.08 2.70
CA LEU A 244 1.65 13.25 3.24
C LEU A 244 0.47 13.65 2.35
N MET A 245 0.65 13.66 1.02
CA MET A 245 -0.43 13.92 0.08
C MET A 245 -1.55 12.88 0.21
N GLN A 246 -1.22 11.60 0.36
CA GLN A 246 -2.19 10.53 0.57
C GLN A 246 -2.99 10.71 1.87
N ILE A 247 -2.31 11.04 2.98
CA ILE A 247 -2.94 11.32 4.29
C ILE A 247 -3.99 12.43 4.14
N PHE A 248 -3.58 13.61 3.63
CA PHE A 248 -4.46 14.78 3.59
C PHE A 248 -5.51 14.67 2.49
N SER A 249 -5.22 14.03 1.36
CA SER A 249 -6.22 13.73 0.34
C SER A 249 -7.34 12.83 0.90
N ASN A 250 -7.00 11.84 1.71
CA ASN A 250 -7.98 10.98 2.32
C ASN A 250 -8.85 11.72 3.36
N LEU A 251 -8.24 12.54 4.21
CA LEU A 251 -8.98 13.35 5.19
C LEU A 251 -9.90 14.37 4.52
N LEU A 252 -9.40 15.11 3.53
CA LEU A 252 -10.17 16.12 2.80
C LEU A 252 -11.26 15.52 1.91
N SER A 253 -10.99 14.39 1.25
CA SER A 253 -12.02 13.69 0.48
C SER A 253 -13.18 13.22 1.37
N ASN A 254 -12.86 12.74 2.58
CA ASN A 254 -13.87 12.41 3.57
C ASN A 254 -14.65 13.66 4.03
N ALA A 255 -13.98 14.76 4.32
CA ALA A 255 -14.65 16.02 4.67
C ALA A 255 -15.61 16.48 3.57
N VAL A 256 -15.17 16.52 2.30
CA VAL A 256 -16.00 16.87 1.12
C VAL A 256 -17.16 15.87 0.94
N LYS A 257 -16.96 14.61 1.25
CA LYS A 257 -17.94 13.54 1.09
C LYS A 257 -19.06 13.60 2.14
N TYR A 258 -18.71 13.88 3.40
CA TYR A 258 -19.64 13.84 4.51
C TYR A 258 -20.20 15.20 4.92
N THR A 259 -19.71 16.29 4.34
CA THR A 259 -20.26 17.62 4.48
C THR A 259 -21.44 17.83 3.53
N GLN A 260 -22.53 18.42 4.03
CA GLN A 260 -23.71 18.70 3.22
C GLN A 260 -23.46 19.90 2.29
N LYS A 261 -24.32 20.02 1.28
CA LYS A 261 -24.33 21.18 0.37
C LYS A 261 -24.48 22.48 1.18
N GLY A 262 -23.63 23.45 0.92
CA GLY A 262 -23.57 24.73 1.66
C GLY A 262 -22.77 24.65 2.97
N GLY A 263 -22.19 23.49 3.31
CA GLY A 263 -21.35 23.33 4.48
C GLY A 263 -19.95 23.91 4.28
N THR A 264 -19.19 23.92 5.37
CA THR A 264 -17.84 24.49 5.43
C THR A 264 -16.83 23.44 5.84
N ILE A 265 -15.69 23.43 5.14
CA ILE A 265 -14.53 22.59 5.42
C ILE A 265 -13.35 23.52 5.64
N GLN A 266 -12.59 23.29 6.69
CA GLN A 266 -11.41 24.08 7.03
C GLN A 266 -10.16 23.18 7.06
N PHE A 267 -9.11 23.61 6.37
CA PHE A 267 -7.79 23.00 6.47
C PHE A 267 -6.82 24.05 7.04
N LEU A 268 -6.37 23.83 8.27
CA LEU A 268 -5.42 24.69 8.94
C LEU A 268 -4.09 23.99 9.09
N VAL A 269 -3.01 24.70 8.78
CA VAL A 269 -1.63 24.25 8.98
C VAL A 269 -0.93 25.26 9.85
N GLU A 270 -0.43 24.80 10.98
CA GLU A 270 0.27 25.60 11.98
C GLU A 270 1.64 24.98 12.28
N GLU A 271 2.67 25.79 12.32
CA GLU A 271 3.94 25.37 12.87
C GLU A 271 3.95 25.68 14.37
N CYS A 272 4.01 24.62 15.19
CA CYS A 272 4.03 24.73 16.65
C CYS A 272 5.44 24.94 17.18
N GLU A 273 5.55 25.52 18.36
CA GLU A 273 6.83 25.62 19.07
C GLU A 273 7.48 24.24 19.23
N SER A 274 8.74 24.15 18.85
CA SER A 274 9.55 22.95 18.95
C SER A 274 10.84 23.23 19.72
N ASN A 275 11.21 22.35 20.63
CA ASN A 275 12.50 22.43 21.34
C ASN A 275 13.68 21.94 20.48
N SER A 276 13.44 21.55 19.22
CA SER A 276 14.44 21.03 18.29
C SER A 276 14.80 22.10 17.26
N SER A 277 16.08 22.36 17.06
CA SER A 277 16.57 23.18 15.94
C SER A 277 16.60 22.43 14.60
N THR A 278 16.47 21.11 14.64
CA THR A 278 16.59 20.24 13.45
C THR A 278 15.22 19.83 12.89
N TYR A 279 14.19 19.81 13.73
CA TYR A 279 12.83 19.39 13.36
C TYR A 279 11.83 20.47 13.73
N ALA A 280 10.98 20.82 12.78
CA ALA A 280 9.81 21.67 13.00
C ALA A 280 8.59 20.78 13.26
N LYS A 281 7.77 21.16 14.21
CA LYS A 281 6.52 20.46 14.57
C LYS A 281 5.36 21.13 13.86
N TYR A 282 4.73 20.42 12.95
CA TYR A 282 3.54 20.88 12.23
C TYR A 282 2.29 20.23 12.78
N ARG A 283 1.28 21.06 12.96
CA ARG A 283 -0.08 20.67 13.32
C ARG A 283 -0.98 20.93 12.12
N PHE A 284 -1.67 19.90 11.66
CA PHE A 284 -2.62 19.99 10.57
C PHE A 284 -4.01 19.69 11.11
N LEU A 285 -4.97 20.56 10.87
CA LEU A 285 -6.36 20.37 11.24
C LEU A 285 -7.21 20.31 9.99
N VAL A 286 -8.01 19.25 9.86
CA VAL A 286 -9.05 19.10 8.84
C VAL A 286 -10.37 19.04 9.57
N CYS A 287 -11.12 20.14 9.56
CA CYS A 287 -12.39 20.28 10.26
C CYS A 287 -13.52 20.49 9.27
N ASP A 288 -14.65 19.83 9.48
CA ASP A 288 -15.88 19.96 8.71
C ASP A 288 -17.09 20.17 9.64
N ASN A 289 -18.13 20.81 9.12
CA ASN A 289 -19.41 20.92 9.79
C ASN A 289 -20.46 19.96 9.23
N GLY A 290 -20.02 18.77 8.83
CA GLY A 290 -20.83 17.73 8.24
C GLY A 290 -21.68 16.97 9.25
N MET A 291 -21.98 15.71 8.92
CA MET A 291 -22.86 14.88 9.73
C MET A 291 -22.28 14.43 11.08
N GLY A 292 -20.96 14.51 11.25
CA GLY A 292 -20.26 14.03 12.43
C GLY A 292 -20.40 12.52 12.67
N MET A 293 -19.91 12.07 13.83
CA MET A 293 -19.84 10.65 14.19
C MET A 293 -20.43 10.39 15.56
N SER A 294 -21.02 9.19 15.77
CA SER A 294 -21.38 8.72 17.11
C SER A 294 -20.14 8.39 17.94
N ALA A 295 -20.25 8.43 19.26
CA ALA A 295 -19.15 8.10 20.16
C ALA A 295 -18.58 6.70 19.89
N ASP A 296 -19.43 5.71 19.72
CA ASP A 296 -19.02 4.32 19.46
C ASP A 296 -18.24 4.19 18.12
N PHE A 297 -18.67 4.92 17.08
CA PHE A 297 -17.99 4.90 15.79
C PHE A 297 -16.67 5.69 15.83
N LYS A 298 -16.63 6.80 16.57
CA LYS A 298 -15.40 7.60 16.74
C LYS A 298 -14.27 6.76 17.34
N ASP A 299 -14.56 5.89 18.30
CA ASP A 299 -13.56 5.04 18.93
C ASP A 299 -12.98 3.97 17.99
N THR A 300 -13.71 3.62 16.93
CA THR A 300 -13.34 2.57 15.98
C THR A 300 -13.03 3.07 14.57
N ILE A 301 -13.09 4.39 14.32
CA ILE A 301 -12.92 4.94 12.96
C ILE A 301 -11.57 4.61 12.31
N PHE A 302 -10.54 4.39 13.11
CA PHE A 302 -9.21 4.01 12.66
C PHE A 302 -9.02 2.49 12.55
N ASP A 303 -10.00 1.71 12.97
CA ASP A 303 -9.95 0.26 12.79
C ASP A 303 -10.22 -0.06 11.32
N ALA A 304 -9.43 -0.98 10.77
CA ALA A 304 -9.60 -1.39 9.38
C ALA A 304 -11.02 -1.95 9.16
N PHE A 305 -11.64 -1.56 8.02
CA PHE A 305 -12.96 -2.03 7.58
C PHE A 305 -14.17 -1.50 8.35
N THR A 306 -13.96 -0.55 9.25
CA THR A 306 -15.02 0.06 10.02
C THR A 306 -15.79 1.07 9.15
N ARG A 307 -17.11 0.97 9.15
CA ARG A 307 -18.03 1.87 8.43
C ARG A 307 -19.17 2.26 9.34
N ALA A 308 -19.59 3.53 9.29
CA ALA A 308 -20.76 3.98 10.04
C ALA A 308 -22.02 3.28 9.53
N GLU A 309 -22.78 2.66 10.41
CA GLU A 309 -24.07 2.05 10.09
C GLU A 309 -25.17 3.12 10.09
N GLY A 310 -25.91 3.22 8.99
CA GLY A 310 -27.07 4.13 8.90
C GLY A 310 -27.64 4.24 7.49
N SER A 311 -28.94 4.57 7.38
CA SER A 311 -29.65 4.68 6.10
C SER A 311 -29.08 5.79 5.19
N LEU A 312 -28.48 6.82 5.76
CA LEU A 312 -27.83 7.91 5.03
C LEU A 312 -26.42 7.53 4.56
N THR A 313 -25.68 6.74 5.36
CA THR A 313 -24.31 6.28 5.06
C THR A 313 -24.28 5.13 4.06
N ASN A 314 -25.34 4.32 3.98
CA ASN A 314 -25.44 3.22 3.00
C ASN A 314 -25.43 3.67 1.52
N LYS A 315 -25.72 4.96 1.25
CA LYS A 315 -25.62 5.55 -0.10
C LYS A 315 -24.22 6.10 -0.42
N ILE A 316 -23.33 6.18 0.58
CA ILE A 316 -22.02 6.78 0.44
C ILE A 316 -21.00 5.64 0.36
N GLN A 317 -20.47 5.38 -0.84
CA GLN A 317 -19.48 4.34 -1.09
C GLN A 317 -18.13 4.64 -0.42
N GLY A 318 -17.45 3.60 0.12
CA GLY A 318 -16.11 3.69 0.69
C GLY A 318 -15.63 2.33 1.19
N THR A 319 -14.32 2.09 1.12
CA THR A 319 -13.67 0.81 1.49
C THR A 319 -13.60 0.57 2.99
N GLY A 320 -13.67 1.64 3.80
CA GLY A 320 -13.38 1.57 5.24
C GLY A 320 -11.89 1.34 5.57
N LEU A 321 -11.02 1.41 4.58
CA LEU A 321 -9.57 1.27 4.75
C LEU A 321 -8.86 2.60 4.90
N GLY A 322 -9.37 3.66 4.28
CA GLY A 322 -8.67 4.92 4.17
C GLY A 322 -8.23 5.50 5.52
N MET A 323 -9.07 5.47 6.55
CA MET A 323 -8.71 5.99 7.87
C MET A 323 -7.68 5.13 8.60
N ALA A 324 -7.76 3.80 8.45
CA ALA A 324 -6.76 2.87 8.98
C ALA A 324 -5.39 3.07 8.29
N ILE A 325 -5.38 3.22 6.97
CA ILE A 325 -4.17 3.55 6.19
C ILE A 325 -3.61 4.89 6.65
N THR A 326 -4.44 5.92 6.78
CA THR A 326 -4.03 7.25 7.25
C THR A 326 -3.34 7.18 8.61
N LYS A 327 -3.94 6.51 9.59
CA LYS A 327 -3.34 6.35 10.92
C LYS A 327 -2.00 5.63 10.87
N ASN A 328 -1.95 4.50 10.15
CA ASN A 328 -0.71 3.74 10.02
C ASN A 328 0.42 4.54 9.35
N LEU A 329 0.11 5.31 8.30
CA LEU A 329 1.09 6.19 7.64
C LEU A 329 1.59 7.27 8.59
N VAL A 330 0.69 7.97 9.30
CA VAL A 330 1.05 9.00 10.27
C VAL A 330 1.95 8.43 11.37
N GLU A 331 1.57 7.31 11.99
CA GLU A 331 2.33 6.65 13.05
C GLU A 331 3.69 6.14 12.55
N SER A 332 3.74 5.55 11.36
CA SER A 332 4.98 5.06 10.75
C SER A 332 5.94 6.18 10.37
N MET A 333 5.42 7.39 10.10
CA MET A 333 6.22 8.60 9.89
C MET A 333 6.57 9.32 11.20
N GLY A 334 6.22 8.73 12.37
CA GLY A 334 6.53 9.29 13.69
C GLY A 334 5.64 10.45 14.13
N GLY A 335 4.45 10.57 13.52
CA GLY A 335 3.40 11.53 13.89
C GLY A 335 2.31 10.93 14.77
N THR A 336 1.30 11.75 15.08
CA THR A 336 0.07 11.33 15.77
C THR A 336 -1.14 11.86 15.03
N ILE A 337 -2.24 11.10 15.08
CA ILE A 337 -3.54 11.51 14.56
C ILE A 337 -4.60 11.32 15.62
N GLU A 338 -5.43 12.34 15.81
CA GLU A 338 -6.56 12.34 16.74
C GLU A 338 -7.82 12.85 16.03
N VAL A 339 -8.99 12.55 16.58
CA VAL A 339 -10.28 12.99 16.02
C VAL A 339 -11.22 13.47 17.12
N GLU A 340 -11.81 14.63 16.90
CA GLU A 340 -12.92 15.14 17.66
C GLU A 340 -14.15 15.19 16.75
N SER A 341 -15.26 14.59 17.17
CA SER A 341 -16.50 14.57 16.38
C SER A 341 -17.70 14.36 17.27
N GLU A 342 -18.78 15.00 16.89
CA GLU A 342 -20.10 14.84 17.51
C GLU A 342 -21.17 14.77 16.42
N LEU A 343 -22.13 13.89 16.58
CA LEU A 343 -23.18 13.66 15.59
C LEU A 343 -23.98 14.96 15.33
N GLY A 344 -24.01 15.39 14.07
CA GLY A 344 -24.66 16.62 13.63
C GLY A 344 -23.86 17.90 13.82
N GLN A 345 -22.67 17.84 14.39
CA GLN A 345 -21.78 19.00 14.59
C GLN A 345 -20.57 19.01 13.63
N GLY A 346 -20.28 17.85 13.01
CA GLY A 346 -19.14 17.68 12.14
C GLY A 346 -17.99 16.94 12.80
N SER A 347 -16.82 16.94 12.13
CA SER A 347 -15.61 16.26 12.60
C SER A 347 -14.39 17.15 12.43
N CYS A 348 -13.43 17.00 13.33
CA CYS A 348 -12.13 17.66 13.25
C CYS A 348 -11.02 16.63 13.47
N PHE A 349 -10.19 16.42 12.46
CA PHE A 349 -9.02 15.56 12.53
C PHE A 349 -7.78 16.40 12.77
N GLU A 350 -7.03 16.05 13.79
CA GLU A 350 -5.73 16.66 14.10
C GLU A 350 -4.60 15.69 13.75
N VAL A 351 -3.67 16.13 12.91
CA VAL A 351 -2.44 15.39 12.58
C VAL A 351 -1.24 16.20 13.01
N ILE A 352 -0.36 15.61 13.82
CA ILE A 352 0.88 16.24 14.27
C ILE A 352 2.06 15.49 13.65
N MET A 353 2.94 16.22 12.96
CA MET A 353 4.12 15.68 12.29
C MET A 353 5.38 16.45 12.66
N ASN A 354 6.48 15.73 12.87
CA ASN A 354 7.79 16.34 13.03
C ASN A 354 8.55 16.20 11.70
N LEU A 355 8.72 17.30 10.98
CA LEU A 355 9.44 17.32 9.71
C LEU A 355 10.83 17.91 9.91
N LYS A 356 11.85 17.31 9.28
CA LYS A 356 13.22 17.82 9.39
C LYS A 356 13.34 19.14 8.64
N VAL A 357 13.87 20.16 9.28
CA VAL A 357 14.10 21.48 8.66
C VAL A 357 15.28 21.39 7.69
N VAL A 358 15.12 21.99 6.52
CA VAL A 358 16.17 22.13 5.52
C VAL A 358 16.74 23.55 5.64
N GLU A 359 17.89 23.68 6.30
CA GLU A 359 18.63 24.94 6.39
C GLU A 359 19.36 25.21 5.06
N ASN A 360 19.33 26.49 4.62
CA ASN A 360 20.08 26.99 3.45
C ASN A 360 19.80 26.35 2.09
N ARG A 361 18.57 26.53 1.56
CA ARG A 361 18.52 26.85 0.13
C ARG A 361 18.60 28.37 -0.02
N SER A 362 19.81 28.88 -0.34
CA SER A 362 19.89 30.12 -1.09
C SER A 362 18.93 29.97 -2.25
N VAL A 363 17.96 30.87 -2.31
CA VAL A 363 16.97 30.98 -3.38
C VAL A 363 17.73 31.02 -4.70
N SER A 364 18.00 29.87 -5.29
CA SER A 364 18.11 29.77 -6.72
C SER A 364 16.66 29.97 -7.17
N LEU A 365 16.38 31.18 -7.56
CA LEU A 365 15.25 31.51 -8.42
C LEU A 365 15.35 30.55 -9.63
N GLU A 366 14.78 29.36 -9.49
CA GLU A 366 14.32 28.68 -10.69
C GLU A 366 13.25 29.60 -11.25
N PRO A 367 13.38 30.00 -12.50
CA PRO A 367 12.40 30.89 -13.12
C PRO A 367 11.05 30.22 -12.90
N GLN A 368 10.12 30.93 -12.27
CA GLN A 368 8.70 30.66 -12.40
C GLN A 368 8.50 30.39 -13.88
N ALA A 369 8.10 29.15 -14.19
CA ALA A 369 7.69 28.84 -15.53
C ALA A 369 6.61 29.85 -15.87
N GLU A 370 6.98 30.82 -16.71
CA GLU A 370 6.04 31.69 -17.38
C GLU A 370 4.92 30.80 -17.88
N LYS A 371 3.69 31.26 -17.70
CA LYS A 371 2.53 30.72 -18.37
C LYS A 371 2.78 30.91 -19.87
N GLU A 372 3.59 30.04 -20.43
CA GLU A 372 3.57 29.86 -21.88
C GLU A 372 2.26 29.17 -22.21
N GLU A 373 1.46 29.85 -22.99
CA GLU A 373 0.32 29.33 -23.70
C GLU A 373 0.76 28.07 -24.45
N LEU A 374 0.35 26.94 -23.91
CA LEU A 374 0.75 25.62 -24.39
C LEU A 374 -0.24 25.16 -25.46
N ASP A 375 -0.09 25.64 -26.65
CA ASP A 375 -0.96 25.31 -27.80
C ASP A 375 -0.28 24.42 -28.86
N GLU A 376 0.87 23.82 -28.55
CA GLU A 376 1.46 22.82 -29.45
C GLU A 376 1.46 21.43 -28.78
N ASN A 377 0.66 20.54 -29.38
CA ASN A 377 0.68 19.11 -29.06
C ASN A 377 2.08 18.54 -29.35
N ILE A 378 2.90 18.36 -28.28
CA ILE A 378 4.29 17.92 -28.40
C ILE A 378 4.41 16.48 -28.92
N LEU A 379 3.34 15.69 -28.86
CA LEU A 379 3.30 14.29 -29.31
C LEU A 379 3.14 14.21 -30.83
N LYS A 380 2.60 15.25 -31.47
CA LYS A 380 2.30 15.24 -32.90
C LYS A 380 3.55 14.99 -33.76
N GLY A 381 3.48 13.94 -34.55
CA GLY A 381 4.57 13.51 -35.43
C GLY A 381 5.73 12.79 -34.74
N MET A 382 5.63 12.51 -33.41
CA MET A 382 6.60 11.67 -32.72
C MET A 382 6.41 10.19 -33.07
N ARG A 383 7.50 9.45 -33.14
CA ARG A 383 7.52 8.02 -33.42
C ARG A 383 8.02 7.28 -32.19
N PHE A 384 7.15 6.48 -31.63
CA PHE A 384 7.40 5.70 -30.44
C PHE A 384 7.71 4.24 -30.79
N LEU A 385 8.71 3.67 -30.13
CA LEU A 385 8.90 2.23 -30.07
C LEU A 385 8.43 1.74 -28.70
N CYS A 386 7.42 0.90 -28.66
CA CYS A 386 6.72 0.51 -27.44
C CYS A 386 6.87 -0.99 -27.18
N ALA A 387 7.07 -1.39 -25.93
CA ALA A 387 6.97 -2.78 -25.47
C ALA A 387 5.77 -2.92 -24.55
N GLU A 388 4.87 -3.83 -24.89
CA GLU A 388 3.67 -4.19 -24.11
C GLU A 388 3.30 -5.63 -24.44
N ASP A 389 3.17 -6.49 -23.44
CA ASP A 389 2.91 -7.92 -23.61
C ASP A 389 1.43 -8.29 -23.66
N TYR A 390 0.55 -7.38 -23.21
CA TYR A 390 -0.89 -7.62 -23.22
C TYR A 390 -1.54 -6.91 -24.41
N GLU A 391 -2.08 -7.72 -25.34
CA GLU A 391 -2.60 -7.26 -26.64
C GLU A 391 -3.59 -6.09 -26.53
N LEU A 392 -4.53 -6.16 -25.57
CA LEU A 392 -5.51 -5.10 -25.36
C LEU A 392 -4.86 -3.77 -24.92
N ASN A 393 -3.86 -3.83 -24.02
CA ASN A 393 -3.12 -2.63 -23.61
C ASN A 393 -2.35 -2.02 -24.77
N ALA A 394 -1.75 -2.88 -25.61
CA ALA A 394 -1.05 -2.47 -26.81
C ALA A 394 -1.99 -1.75 -27.80
N GLU A 395 -3.19 -2.29 -28.06
CA GLU A 395 -4.21 -1.66 -28.90
C GLU A 395 -4.63 -0.29 -28.35
N ILE A 396 -4.90 -0.20 -27.04
CA ILE A 396 -5.27 1.05 -26.37
C ILE A 396 -4.14 2.08 -26.51
N LEU A 397 -2.90 1.70 -26.27
CA LEU A 397 -1.74 2.58 -26.36
C LEU A 397 -1.55 3.13 -27.79
N ILE A 398 -1.70 2.26 -28.81
CA ILE A 398 -1.63 2.65 -30.21
C ILE A 398 -2.69 3.71 -30.52
N GLU A 399 -3.95 3.45 -30.18
CA GLU A 399 -5.05 4.37 -30.50
C GLU A 399 -4.93 5.70 -29.74
N LEU A 400 -4.50 5.69 -28.47
CA LEU A 400 -4.25 6.90 -27.69
C LEU A 400 -3.14 7.76 -28.32
N LEU A 401 -2.01 7.17 -28.70
CA LEU A 401 -0.91 7.88 -29.35
C LEU A 401 -1.32 8.42 -30.72
N LYS A 402 -2.10 7.67 -31.47
CA LYS A 402 -2.63 8.08 -32.78
C LYS A 402 -3.63 9.23 -32.68
N ILE A 403 -4.48 9.28 -31.64
CA ILE A 403 -5.38 10.42 -31.37
C ILE A 403 -4.56 11.70 -31.20
N GLU A 404 -3.41 11.61 -30.52
CA GLU A 404 -2.48 12.73 -30.33
C GLU A 404 -1.60 13.00 -31.56
N GLY A 405 -1.77 12.27 -32.65
CA GLY A 405 -1.02 12.44 -33.89
C GLY A 405 0.40 11.89 -33.86
N ALA A 406 0.69 10.95 -32.95
CA ALA A 406 1.95 10.23 -32.87
C ALA A 406 1.86 8.88 -33.59
N GLU A 407 3.01 8.31 -33.96
CA GLU A 407 3.14 6.96 -34.51
C GLU A 407 3.72 6.01 -33.46
N CYS A 408 3.27 4.76 -33.46
CA CYS A 408 3.72 3.75 -32.52
C CYS A 408 4.02 2.42 -33.20
N THR A 409 5.21 1.87 -32.93
CA THR A 409 5.59 0.49 -33.26
C THR A 409 5.56 -0.34 -31.99
N ILE A 410 4.70 -1.38 -31.94
CA ILE A 410 4.56 -2.24 -30.77
C ILE A 410 5.43 -3.49 -30.90
N CYS A 411 6.03 -3.88 -29.78
CA CYS A 411 6.75 -5.14 -29.57
C CYS A 411 6.14 -5.87 -28.37
N GLU A 412 5.97 -7.18 -28.47
CA GLU A 412 5.29 -8.01 -27.46
C GLU A 412 6.14 -8.35 -26.22
N ASN A 413 7.45 -8.01 -26.23
CA ASN A 413 8.37 -8.20 -25.12
C ASN A 413 9.65 -7.39 -25.33
N GLY A 414 10.49 -7.35 -24.28
CA GLY A 414 11.75 -6.59 -24.30
C GLY A 414 12.78 -7.10 -25.30
N GLU A 415 12.81 -8.40 -25.59
CA GLU A 415 13.74 -8.97 -26.58
C GLU A 415 13.38 -8.53 -28.01
N ARG A 416 12.10 -8.56 -28.36
CA ARG A 416 11.63 -8.07 -29.66
C ARG A 416 11.89 -6.57 -29.82
N LEU A 417 11.64 -5.81 -28.78
CA LEU A 417 11.93 -4.36 -28.81
C LEU A 417 13.42 -4.09 -29.02
N LEU A 418 14.31 -4.79 -28.29
CA LEU A 418 15.75 -4.67 -28.45
C LEU A 418 16.17 -4.97 -29.90
N ASN A 419 15.71 -6.08 -30.46
CA ASN A 419 16.01 -6.49 -31.84
C ASN A 419 15.53 -5.46 -32.86
N THR A 420 14.31 -4.93 -32.66
CA THR A 420 13.73 -3.89 -33.55
C THR A 420 14.54 -2.60 -33.46
N PHE A 421 14.95 -2.18 -32.25
CA PHE A 421 15.76 -1.01 -32.03
C PHE A 421 17.15 -1.15 -32.66
N GLU A 422 17.83 -2.30 -32.50
CA GLU A 422 19.15 -2.55 -33.09
C GLU A 422 19.15 -2.55 -34.63
N GLN A 423 18.03 -2.94 -35.24
CA GLN A 423 17.84 -2.96 -36.71
C GLN A 423 17.36 -1.62 -37.26
N SER A 424 16.94 -0.68 -36.41
CA SER A 424 16.46 0.64 -36.86
C SER A 424 17.59 1.57 -37.27
N ALA A 425 17.30 2.53 -38.10
CA ALA A 425 18.21 3.62 -38.40
C ALA A 425 18.15 4.70 -37.30
N PRO A 426 19.27 5.42 -37.03
CA PRO A 426 19.24 6.56 -36.12
C PRO A 426 18.21 7.58 -36.53
N GLY A 427 17.23 7.84 -35.67
CA GLY A 427 16.13 8.75 -35.90
C GLY A 427 14.83 8.11 -36.41
N ASP A 428 14.75 6.79 -36.56
CA ASP A 428 13.48 6.10 -36.85
C ASP A 428 12.50 6.19 -35.68
N TYR A 429 13.04 6.24 -34.46
CA TYR A 429 12.25 6.42 -33.23
C TYR A 429 12.77 7.61 -32.44
N ASP A 430 11.85 8.37 -31.88
CA ASP A 430 12.13 9.55 -31.06
C ASP A 430 12.19 9.18 -29.56
N MET A 431 11.51 8.11 -29.15
CA MET A 431 11.38 7.70 -27.76
C MET A 431 10.94 6.23 -27.63
N ILE A 432 11.30 5.61 -26.52
CA ILE A 432 10.87 4.26 -26.16
C ILE A 432 9.91 4.33 -24.97
N LEU A 433 8.74 3.66 -25.08
CA LEU A 433 7.85 3.36 -23.97
C LEU A 433 8.02 1.88 -23.61
N MET A 434 8.45 1.61 -22.38
CA MET A 434 8.88 0.28 -21.97
C MET A 434 8.05 -0.23 -20.80
N ASP A 435 7.23 -1.25 -21.03
CA ASP A 435 6.65 -1.97 -19.90
C ASP A 435 7.76 -2.64 -19.09
N VAL A 436 7.64 -2.53 -17.78
CA VAL A 436 8.61 -3.12 -16.85
C VAL A 436 8.42 -4.62 -16.70
N GLN A 437 7.16 -5.07 -16.64
CA GLN A 437 6.82 -6.47 -16.35
C GLN A 437 6.35 -7.20 -17.61
N MET A 438 7.27 -7.87 -18.27
CA MET A 438 7.01 -8.64 -19.49
C MET A 438 7.66 -10.02 -19.41
N PRO A 439 7.08 -11.03 -20.10
CA PRO A 439 7.70 -12.35 -20.26
C PRO A 439 8.95 -12.27 -21.16
N VAL A 440 9.77 -13.31 -21.13
CA VAL A 440 11.00 -13.51 -21.92
C VAL A 440 12.12 -12.57 -21.50
N MET A 441 11.96 -11.26 -21.66
CA MET A 441 12.87 -10.21 -21.23
C MET A 441 12.08 -9.05 -20.65
N ASN A 442 12.30 -8.73 -19.37
CA ASN A 442 11.63 -7.63 -18.70
C ASN A 442 12.21 -6.27 -19.14
N GLY A 443 11.48 -5.18 -18.81
CA GLY A 443 11.87 -3.84 -19.26
C GLY A 443 13.20 -3.35 -18.70
N TYR A 444 13.60 -3.78 -17.51
CA TYR A 444 14.91 -3.44 -16.94
C TYR A 444 16.06 -4.11 -17.68
N GLU A 445 15.88 -5.38 -18.04
CA GLU A 445 16.88 -6.15 -18.81
C GLU A 445 17.00 -5.59 -20.22
N ALA A 446 15.85 -5.32 -20.87
CA ALA A 446 15.80 -4.71 -22.19
C ALA A 446 16.50 -3.34 -22.21
N THR A 447 16.22 -2.48 -21.23
CA THR A 447 16.86 -1.17 -21.12
C THR A 447 18.37 -1.29 -20.96
N LYS A 448 18.86 -2.19 -20.08
CA LYS A 448 20.30 -2.42 -19.91
C LYS A 448 20.95 -2.95 -21.19
N ALA A 449 20.25 -3.80 -21.94
CA ALA A 449 20.71 -4.32 -23.21
C ALA A 449 20.76 -3.22 -24.29
N ILE A 450 19.71 -2.39 -24.40
CA ILE A 450 19.68 -1.22 -25.28
C ILE A 450 20.87 -0.29 -25.00
N ARG A 451 21.11 0.07 -23.73
CA ARG A 451 22.21 0.96 -23.31
C ARG A 451 23.60 0.38 -23.61
N ARG A 452 23.71 -0.94 -23.79
CA ARG A 452 24.96 -1.64 -24.15
C ARG A 452 25.06 -1.97 -25.64
N SER A 453 24.01 -1.77 -26.41
CA SER A 453 24.00 -2.08 -27.84
C SER A 453 24.92 -1.17 -28.64
N SER A 454 25.26 -1.56 -29.85
CA SER A 454 26.10 -0.79 -30.75
C SER A 454 25.36 0.30 -31.53
N HIS A 455 24.05 0.43 -31.29
CA HIS A 455 23.23 1.43 -31.98
C HIS A 455 23.66 2.86 -31.60
N GLU A 456 23.71 3.76 -32.56
CA GLU A 456 24.23 5.15 -32.39
C GLU A 456 23.46 5.91 -31.28
N LEU A 457 22.16 5.69 -31.15
CA LEU A 457 21.30 6.32 -30.14
C LEU A 457 21.15 5.50 -28.84
N ALA A 458 21.88 4.40 -28.69
CA ALA A 458 21.77 3.51 -27.53
C ALA A 458 21.84 4.21 -26.17
N MET A 459 22.73 5.19 -26.04
CA MET A 459 22.96 5.93 -24.80
C MET A 459 22.04 7.17 -24.65
N THR A 460 21.43 7.63 -25.74
CA THR A 460 20.76 8.94 -25.76
C THR A 460 19.26 8.86 -25.99
N ILE A 461 18.74 7.79 -26.61
CA ILE A 461 17.31 7.65 -26.82
C ILE A 461 16.57 7.67 -25.48
N PRO A 462 15.57 8.53 -25.28
CA PRO A 462 14.80 8.55 -24.06
C PRO A 462 13.98 7.26 -23.91
N ILE A 463 14.02 6.67 -22.73
CA ILE A 463 13.23 5.48 -22.37
C ILE A 463 12.36 5.85 -21.16
N ILE A 464 11.05 5.74 -21.32
CA ILE A 464 10.06 5.94 -20.26
C ILE A 464 9.54 4.57 -19.84
N ALA A 465 9.64 4.26 -18.55
CA ALA A 465 9.04 3.08 -17.98
C ALA A 465 7.52 3.21 -17.92
N MET A 466 6.79 2.17 -18.28
CA MET A 466 5.36 2.00 -17.99
C MET A 466 5.24 0.97 -16.85
N THR A 467 4.71 1.39 -15.69
CA THR A 467 4.65 0.55 -14.49
C THR A 467 3.23 0.41 -13.97
N ALA A 468 2.86 -0.76 -13.45
CA ALA A 468 1.57 -0.94 -12.76
C ALA A 468 1.50 -0.14 -11.45
N ASN A 469 2.64 0.21 -10.86
CA ASN A 469 2.75 0.94 -9.61
C ASN A 469 3.74 2.09 -9.75
N ALA A 470 3.32 3.29 -9.39
CA ALA A 470 4.19 4.49 -9.32
C ALA A 470 5.00 4.56 -8.02
N PHE A 471 5.38 3.41 -7.43
CA PHE A 471 6.08 3.38 -6.16
C PHE A 471 7.59 3.63 -6.31
N SER A 472 8.19 4.18 -5.26
CA SER A 472 9.57 4.63 -5.22
C SER A 472 10.62 3.56 -5.57
N GLU A 473 10.34 2.28 -5.31
CA GLU A 473 11.25 1.17 -5.65
C GLU A 473 11.32 0.92 -7.15
N ASP A 474 10.17 0.90 -7.83
CA ASP A 474 10.10 0.71 -9.29
C ASP A 474 10.72 1.90 -10.02
N ILE A 475 10.57 3.11 -9.49
CA ILE A 475 11.19 4.31 -10.03
C ILE A 475 12.73 4.23 -9.93
N GLN A 476 13.25 3.84 -8.75
CA GLN A 476 14.69 3.72 -8.56
C GLN A 476 15.29 2.61 -9.42
N HIS A 477 14.62 1.47 -9.53
CA HIS A 477 15.05 0.38 -10.41
C HIS A 477 15.04 0.79 -11.87
N SER A 478 14.04 1.55 -12.32
CA SER A 478 13.96 2.09 -13.68
C SER A 478 15.13 3.03 -13.98
N LEU A 479 15.40 3.98 -13.10
CA LEU A 479 16.53 4.91 -13.24
C LEU A 479 17.88 4.18 -13.18
N ALA A 480 18.04 3.23 -12.27
CA ALA A 480 19.24 2.40 -12.15
C ALA A 480 19.47 1.50 -13.38
N ALA A 481 18.40 1.09 -14.06
CA ALA A 481 18.48 0.36 -15.31
C ALA A 481 18.90 1.25 -16.51
N GLY A 482 18.78 2.59 -16.38
CA GLY A 482 19.13 3.56 -17.42
C GLY A 482 17.90 4.16 -18.14
N MET A 483 16.69 4.05 -17.57
CA MET A 483 15.50 4.74 -18.05
C MET A 483 15.53 6.22 -17.64
N ASN A 484 14.81 7.08 -18.36
CA ASN A 484 14.83 8.53 -18.17
C ASN A 484 13.68 9.03 -17.30
N ALA A 485 12.54 8.35 -17.34
CA ALA A 485 11.35 8.67 -16.56
C ALA A 485 10.45 7.44 -16.43
N HIS A 486 9.33 7.61 -15.75
CA HIS A 486 8.30 6.59 -15.63
C HIS A 486 6.90 7.21 -15.73
N VAL A 487 5.92 6.40 -16.15
CA VAL A 487 4.49 6.68 -16.13
C VAL A 487 3.76 5.48 -15.56
N SER A 488 2.68 5.71 -14.82
CA SER A 488 1.84 4.64 -14.30
C SER A 488 0.91 4.10 -15.39
N LYS A 489 0.59 2.82 -15.32
CA LYS A 489 -0.52 2.21 -16.07
C LYS A 489 -1.83 2.36 -15.27
N PRO A 490 -2.97 2.71 -15.92
CA PRO A 490 -3.09 3.00 -17.35
C PRO A 490 -2.41 4.31 -17.76
N VAL A 491 -1.83 4.34 -18.96
CA VAL A 491 -1.09 5.51 -19.46
C VAL A 491 -2.05 6.65 -19.76
N GLU A 492 -1.97 7.72 -18.97
CA GLU A 492 -2.70 8.96 -19.22
C GLU A 492 -1.90 9.88 -20.15
N MET A 493 -2.50 10.30 -21.28
CA MET A 493 -1.80 11.13 -22.27
C MET A 493 -1.29 12.45 -21.71
N LYS A 494 -2.05 13.11 -20.83
CA LYS A 494 -1.63 14.35 -20.16
C LYS A 494 -0.37 14.16 -19.30
N VAL A 495 -0.29 13.03 -18.57
CA VAL A 495 0.87 12.67 -17.73
C VAL A 495 2.06 12.34 -18.62
N LEU A 496 1.84 11.57 -19.69
CA LEU A 496 2.88 11.24 -20.66
C LEU A 496 3.43 12.50 -21.33
N GLU A 497 2.57 13.40 -21.78
CA GLU A 497 2.96 14.67 -22.38
C GLU A 497 3.81 15.53 -21.44
N LYS A 498 3.36 15.70 -20.19
CA LYS A 498 4.11 16.42 -19.15
C LYS A 498 5.49 15.78 -18.90
N THR A 499 5.54 14.45 -18.86
CA THR A 499 6.79 13.70 -18.68
C THR A 499 7.74 13.92 -19.85
N ILE A 500 7.24 13.88 -21.08
CA ILE A 500 8.04 14.15 -22.29
C ILE A 500 8.55 15.59 -22.30
N ARG A 501 7.72 16.56 -21.93
CA ARG A 501 8.16 17.95 -21.78
C ARG A 501 9.29 18.09 -20.78
N SER A 502 9.20 17.44 -19.64
CA SER A 502 10.27 17.47 -18.63
C SER A 502 11.59 16.84 -19.12
N ILE A 503 11.53 15.81 -19.97
CA ILE A 503 12.72 15.19 -20.58
C ILE A 503 13.32 16.09 -21.65
N LYS A 504 12.49 16.72 -22.51
CA LYS A 504 12.96 17.57 -23.63
C LYS A 504 13.45 18.95 -23.17
N PHE A 505 12.81 19.56 -22.17
CA PHE A 505 13.05 20.96 -21.77
C PHE A 505 13.61 21.09 -20.34
N GLY A 506 13.51 20.05 -19.50
CA GLY A 506 14.05 20.03 -18.14
C GLY A 506 15.56 19.78 -18.15
N GLY A 507 16.34 20.78 -17.86
CA GLY A 507 17.81 20.71 -17.79
C GLY A 507 18.36 19.98 -16.59
N GLY A 508 18.11 18.66 -16.41
CA GLY A 508 18.55 17.88 -15.24
C GLY A 508 18.79 16.38 -15.48
N GLY A 509 19.07 15.98 -16.72
CA GLY A 509 19.60 14.65 -17.07
C GLY A 509 20.88 14.79 -17.88
N PRO A 510 21.62 13.70 -18.22
CA PRO A 510 22.82 13.82 -19.03
C PRO A 510 22.49 14.61 -20.30
N LYS A 511 23.15 15.75 -20.45
CA LYS A 511 22.86 16.80 -21.43
C LYS A 511 22.55 16.22 -22.81
N CYS A 512 21.29 16.09 -23.19
CA CYS A 512 20.91 16.03 -24.59
C CYS A 512 21.12 17.42 -25.21
N ARG A 513 22.20 17.57 -25.95
CA ARG A 513 22.41 18.74 -26.81
C ARG A 513 21.33 18.73 -27.89
N SER A 514 20.68 19.87 -28.04
CA SER A 514 19.73 20.17 -29.09
C SER A 514 20.14 19.61 -30.46
N LEU A 515 19.27 18.81 -31.06
CA LEU A 515 19.32 18.47 -32.48
C LEU A 515 18.99 19.71 -33.31
N ASN A 516 19.97 20.57 -33.52
CA ASN A 516 19.97 21.46 -34.65
C ASN A 516 20.73 20.78 -35.79
N SER A 517 20.06 20.56 -36.88
CA SER A 517 20.45 19.81 -38.07
C SER A 517 21.54 20.46 -38.92
N ASP A 518 22.60 21.03 -38.36
CA ASP A 518 23.76 21.45 -39.14
C ASP A 518 25.00 21.54 -38.26
N LYS A 519 25.80 20.48 -38.22
CA LYS A 519 27.25 20.43 -37.99
C LYS A 519 27.71 19.20 -37.25
N TRP A 520 27.78 18.10 -37.94
CA TRP A 520 28.68 16.99 -37.54
C TRP A 520 29.80 16.86 -38.58
N LYS A 521 30.91 17.54 -38.34
CA LYS A 521 32.22 17.15 -38.92
C LYS A 521 33.03 16.53 -37.83
N VAL A 522 33.28 15.23 -37.99
CA VAL A 522 34.19 14.43 -37.21
C VAL A 522 35.59 14.97 -37.35
N LYS A 523 36.24 15.31 -36.25
CA LYS A 523 37.72 15.30 -36.13
C LYS A 523 38.15 14.14 -35.26
N SER A 524 38.71 13.12 -35.89
CA SER A 524 39.53 12.11 -35.28
C SER A 524 40.83 12.74 -34.75
N GLY A 525 41.14 12.52 -33.50
CA GLY A 525 42.38 12.98 -32.92
C GLY A 525 42.58 12.42 -31.50
N ASP A 526 43.42 11.41 -31.43
CA ASP A 526 44.29 10.98 -30.33
C ASP A 526 43.84 11.16 -28.87
N CYS A 527 43.68 10.03 -28.21
CA CYS A 527 43.91 9.94 -26.79
C CYS A 527 44.61 8.63 -26.43
N SER A 528 45.95 8.64 -26.54
CA SER A 528 46.84 7.73 -25.80
C SER A 528 47.54 8.53 -24.70
N GLN A 529 47.68 7.87 -23.52
CA GLN A 529 48.48 8.21 -22.33
C GLN A 529 47.88 9.21 -21.32
N ARG A 530 47.53 8.77 -20.12
CA ARG A 530 48.40 8.49 -18.97
C ARG A 530 47.62 7.95 -17.79
N LEU A 531 48.02 6.77 -17.34
CA LEU A 531 47.95 6.31 -15.97
C LEU A 531 49.01 7.09 -15.13
N VAL A 532 48.61 7.65 -14.01
CA VAL A 532 49.22 7.48 -12.67
C VAL A 532 48.14 7.75 -11.64
#